data_6b76b45684056d11403f1ccf64b2641b
#
_entry.id   6b76b45684056d11403f1ccf64b2641b
#
_cell.length_a   1.000
_cell.length_b   1.000
_cell.length_c   1.000
_cell.angle_alpha   90.00
_cell.angle_beta   90.00
_cell.angle_gamma   90.00
#
_symmetry.space_group_name_H-M   'P 1'
#
loop_
_entity.id
_entity.type
_entity.pdbx_description
1 polymer ?
#
loop_
_entity_poly.entity_id
_entity_poly.type
_entity_poly.pdbx_seq_one_letter_code
_entity_poly.pdbx_strand_id
1 'polypeptide(L)'
;DMNDRSLRNIVIGLGGPANGLPRQDRFDITAASEVMAILVLANDYADLRKRIGQIVVGQSMSGNPVKAEQIGAAGSMALLLRNAFLPNLVQTLEGNPAFIHGGPFANIAHGNSSIIADRLALGAADIVVTEAGFGSDMGAEKFMHIKAANSGKSPDCVVMNVTIRSMKLHGGAFGNRG
;
A
#
# COMPACT_ATOMS: atom_id res chain seq x y z
N ASP A 1 -10.36 9.29 2.70
CA ASP A 1 -8.92 9.59 2.81
C ASP A 1 -8.70 10.95 3.43
N MET A 2 -7.91 11.02 4.47
CA MET A 2 -7.69 12.24 5.25
C MET A 2 -6.29 12.79 5.02
N ASN A 3 -6.19 13.80 4.15
CA ASN A 3 -4.93 14.49 3.86
C ASN A 3 -4.72 15.76 4.71
N ASP A 4 -5.73 16.20 5.45
CA ASP A 4 -5.65 17.38 6.29
C ASP A 4 -4.73 17.13 7.50
N ARG A 5 -3.67 17.92 7.61
CA ARG A 5 -2.70 17.81 8.71
C ARG A 5 -3.32 18.12 10.07
N SER A 6 -4.38 18.91 10.14
CA SER A 6 -5.09 19.23 11.38
C SER A 6 -5.76 18.00 12.01
N LEU A 7 -6.04 16.97 11.21
CA LEU A 7 -6.66 15.73 11.66
C LEU A 7 -5.65 14.65 12.11
N ARG A 8 -4.35 14.94 12.07
CA ARG A 8 -3.30 14.00 12.51
C ARG A 8 -3.18 13.88 14.03
N ASN A 9 -3.64 14.90 14.75
CA ASN A 9 -3.68 14.90 16.21
C ASN A 9 -5.00 15.52 16.63
N ILE A 10 -5.94 14.68 17.03
CA ILE A 10 -7.28 15.07 17.49
C ILE A 10 -7.56 14.50 18.87
N VAL A 11 -8.55 15.03 19.56
CA VAL A 11 -9.07 14.48 20.80
C VAL A 11 -10.45 13.90 20.53
N ILE A 12 -10.66 12.63 20.92
CA ILE A 12 -11.94 11.94 20.83
C ILE A 12 -12.42 11.52 22.22
N GLY A 13 -13.67 11.06 22.32
CA GLY A 13 -14.28 10.65 23.59
C GLY A 13 -14.82 11.83 24.42
N LEU A 14 -14.97 13.03 23.84
CA LEU A 14 -15.60 14.17 24.50
C LEU A 14 -17.15 14.02 24.51
N GLY A 15 -17.84 14.67 25.44
CA GLY A 15 -19.31 14.68 25.50
C GLY A 15 -19.93 13.64 26.45
N GLY A 16 -19.16 13.03 27.32
CA GLY A 16 -19.62 12.16 28.42
C GLY A 16 -19.33 10.66 28.21
N PRO A 17 -19.67 9.83 29.20
CA PRO A 17 -19.25 8.42 29.30
C PRO A 17 -19.70 7.55 28.12
N ALA A 18 -20.82 7.90 27.46
CA ALA A 18 -21.30 7.15 26.28
C ALA A 18 -20.34 7.23 25.07
N ASN A 19 -19.48 8.26 25.04
CA ASN A 19 -18.49 8.46 23.97
C ASN A 19 -17.12 7.87 24.29
N GLY A 20 -17.00 7.14 25.40
CA GLY A 20 -15.74 6.55 25.88
C GLY A 20 -14.87 7.52 26.66
N LEU A 21 -13.62 7.16 26.85
CA LEU A 21 -12.65 7.99 27.56
C LEU A 21 -12.03 9.02 26.61
N PRO A 22 -11.88 10.29 27.04
CA PRO A 22 -11.11 11.28 26.27
C PRO A 22 -9.67 10.79 26.04
N ARG A 23 -9.25 10.80 24.78
CA ARG A 23 -7.89 10.40 24.40
C ARG A 23 -7.45 11.10 23.12
N GLN A 24 -6.15 11.16 22.93
CA GLN A 24 -5.60 11.57 21.65
C GLN A 24 -5.77 10.44 20.64
N ASP A 25 -6.13 10.82 19.42
CA ASP A 25 -6.27 9.91 18.29
C ASP A 25 -5.88 10.63 16.99
N ARG A 26 -6.06 10.01 15.85
CA ARG A 26 -5.77 10.60 14.55
C ARG A 26 -6.59 9.96 13.44
N PHE A 27 -6.69 10.67 12.31
CA PHE A 27 -7.12 10.07 11.05
C PHE A 27 -5.91 9.77 10.18
N ASP A 28 -5.90 8.59 9.57
CA ASP A 28 -4.91 8.17 8.61
C ASP A 28 -5.55 8.12 7.21
N ILE A 29 -4.72 8.34 6.18
CA ILE A 29 -5.13 8.14 4.78
C ILE A 29 -5.15 6.63 4.48
N THR A 30 -6.11 6.18 3.69
CA THR A 30 -6.30 4.75 3.34
C THR A 30 -5.04 4.14 2.72
N ALA A 31 -4.33 4.89 1.87
CA ALA A 31 -3.08 4.45 1.26
C ALA A 31 -1.94 4.18 2.26
N ALA A 32 -2.01 4.75 3.46
CA ALA A 32 -1.05 4.52 4.55
C ALA A 32 -1.44 3.35 5.45
N SER A 33 -2.56 2.68 5.21
CA SER A 33 -3.00 1.58 6.06
C SER A 33 -2.23 0.30 5.78
N GLU A 34 -1.96 -0.46 6.84
CA GLU A 34 -1.39 -1.81 6.74
C GLU A 34 -2.30 -2.74 5.91
N VAL A 35 -3.61 -2.57 5.99
CA VAL A 35 -4.60 -3.33 5.20
C VAL A 35 -4.41 -3.10 3.70
N MET A 36 -4.13 -1.87 3.25
CA MET A 36 -3.85 -1.59 1.85
C MET A 36 -2.56 -2.29 1.39
N ALA A 37 -1.50 -2.24 2.18
CA ALA A 37 -0.24 -2.93 1.87
C ALA A 37 -0.43 -4.45 1.78
N ILE A 38 -1.19 -5.03 2.70
CA ILE A 38 -1.54 -6.45 2.69
C ILE A 38 -2.34 -6.82 1.43
N LEU A 39 -3.37 -6.03 1.10
CA LEU A 39 -4.24 -6.29 -0.05
C LEU A 39 -3.46 -6.37 -1.35
N VAL A 40 -2.54 -5.45 -1.59
CA VAL A 40 -1.76 -5.39 -2.84
C VAL A 40 -0.63 -6.42 -2.92
N LEU A 41 -0.16 -6.93 -1.78
CA LEU A 41 0.88 -7.97 -1.71
C LEU A 41 0.32 -9.40 -1.57
N ALA A 42 -0.98 -9.56 -1.38
CA ALA A 42 -1.60 -10.87 -1.28
C ALA A 42 -1.62 -11.59 -2.63
N ASN A 43 -1.38 -12.90 -2.58
CA ASN A 43 -1.29 -13.75 -3.76
C ASN A 43 -2.67 -14.26 -4.23
N ASP A 44 -3.58 -14.42 -3.30
CA ASP A 44 -4.97 -14.85 -3.51
C ASP A 44 -5.81 -14.44 -2.29
N TYR A 45 -7.10 -14.77 -2.33
CA TYR A 45 -8.02 -14.39 -1.27
C TYR A 45 -7.76 -15.12 0.06
N ALA A 46 -7.25 -16.34 0.01
CA ALA A 46 -6.89 -17.10 1.20
C ALA A 46 -5.64 -16.51 1.87
N ASP A 47 -4.63 -16.12 1.06
CA ASP A 47 -3.45 -15.42 1.53
C ASP A 47 -3.80 -14.03 2.10
N LEU A 48 -4.72 -13.30 1.47
CA LEU A 48 -5.25 -12.04 1.99
C LEU A 48 -5.80 -12.23 3.41
N ARG A 49 -6.73 -13.18 3.60
CA ARG A 49 -7.30 -13.47 4.92
C ARG A 49 -6.24 -13.87 5.95
N LYS A 50 -5.30 -14.71 5.55
CA LYS A 50 -4.20 -15.17 6.41
C LYS A 50 -3.32 -13.99 6.87
N ARG A 51 -2.94 -13.10 5.96
CA ARG A 51 -2.12 -11.92 6.26
C ARG A 51 -2.85 -10.93 7.16
N ILE A 52 -4.12 -10.66 6.90
CA ILE A 52 -4.97 -9.82 7.76
C ILE A 52 -5.01 -10.39 9.18
N GLY A 53 -5.12 -11.71 9.32
CA GLY A 53 -5.11 -12.37 10.62
C GLY A 53 -3.84 -12.15 11.44
N GLN A 54 -2.72 -11.79 10.81
CA GLN A 54 -1.45 -11.53 11.47
C GLN A 54 -1.28 -10.08 11.96
N ILE A 55 -2.15 -9.15 11.56
CA ILE A 55 -2.11 -7.75 12.02
C ILE A 55 -2.13 -7.72 13.55
N VAL A 56 -1.19 -7.01 14.13
CA VAL A 56 -1.12 -6.81 15.59
C VAL A 56 -2.07 -5.68 15.97
N VAL A 57 -3.10 -6.00 16.73
CA VAL A 57 -4.16 -5.05 17.13
C VAL A 57 -3.96 -4.49 18.54
N GLY A 58 -3.02 -5.05 19.29
CA GLY A 58 -2.75 -4.60 20.66
C GLY A 58 -1.80 -5.54 21.40
N GLN A 59 -1.71 -5.34 22.70
CA GLN A 59 -0.93 -6.20 23.61
C GLN A 59 -1.81 -6.72 24.73
N SER A 60 -1.57 -7.96 25.14
CA SER A 60 -2.18 -8.54 26.33
C SER A 60 -1.62 -7.92 27.60
N MET A 61 -2.25 -8.16 28.73
CA MET A 61 -1.75 -7.71 30.06
C MET A 61 -0.36 -8.27 30.38
N SER A 62 0.03 -9.39 29.77
CA SER A 62 1.37 -9.99 29.89
C SER A 62 2.39 -9.45 28.88
N GLY A 63 2.01 -8.43 28.07
CA GLY A 63 2.90 -7.79 27.08
C GLY A 63 3.01 -8.53 25.73
N ASN A 64 2.31 -9.65 25.56
CA ASN A 64 2.34 -10.38 24.28
C ASN A 64 1.48 -9.70 23.21
N PRO A 65 1.90 -9.70 21.93
CA PRO A 65 1.10 -9.14 20.85
C PRO A 65 -0.21 -9.92 20.68
N VAL A 66 -1.31 -9.19 20.49
CA VAL A 66 -2.63 -9.74 20.15
C VAL A 66 -2.89 -9.49 18.68
N LYS A 67 -3.24 -10.55 17.94
CA LYS A 67 -3.45 -10.51 16.50
C LYS A 67 -4.93 -10.46 16.14
N ALA A 68 -5.25 -9.95 14.95
CA ALA A 68 -6.62 -9.88 14.43
C ALA A 68 -7.33 -11.24 14.35
N GLU A 69 -6.60 -12.33 14.10
CA GLU A 69 -7.17 -13.68 14.12
C GLU A 69 -7.63 -14.08 15.53
N GLN A 70 -6.88 -13.71 16.57
CA GLN A 70 -7.22 -14.06 17.96
C GLN A 70 -8.49 -13.39 18.47
N ILE A 71 -8.84 -12.21 17.91
CA ILE A 71 -10.10 -11.52 18.23
C ILE A 71 -11.22 -11.83 17.23
N GLY A 72 -11.01 -12.78 16.30
CA GLY A 72 -12.02 -13.20 15.32
C GLY A 72 -12.29 -12.20 14.20
N ALA A 73 -11.48 -11.14 14.03
CA ALA A 73 -11.75 -10.06 13.07
C ALA A 73 -11.37 -10.42 11.61
N ALA A 74 -10.42 -11.32 11.40
CA ALA A 74 -9.84 -11.58 10.09
C ALA A 74 -10.86 -12.00 9.02
N GLY A 75 -11.86 -12.82 9.39
CA GLY A 75 -12.90 -13.26 8.47
C GLY A 75 -13.80 -12.12 7.98
N SER A 76 -14.27 -11.28 8.90
CA SER A 76 -15.11 -10.12 8.58
C SER A 76 -14.35 -9.08 7.75
N MET A 77 -13.09 -8.82 8.08
CA MET A 77 -12.22 -7.90 7.32
C MET A 77 -12.01 -8.41 5.88
N ALA A 78 -11.70 -9.70 5.71
CA ALA A 78 -11.53 -10.30 4.39
C ALA A 78 -12.83 -10.22 3.57
N LEU A 79 -14.00 -10.44 4.19
CA LEU A 79 -15.29 -10.33 3.53
C LEU A 79 -15.56 -8.91 3.02
N LEU A 80 -15.29 -7.90 3.83
CA LEU A 80 -15.42 -6.48 3.43
C LEU A 80 -14.50 -6.11 2.26
N LEU A 81 -13.32 -6.73 2.18
CA LEU A 81 -12.34 -6.49 1.12
C LEU A 81 -12.56 -7.33 -0.14
N ARG A 82 -13.58 -8.20 -0.18
CA ARG A 82 -13.83 -9.10 -1.30
C ARG A 82 -13.84 -8.39 -2.67
N ASN A 83 -14.59 -7.31 -2.77
CA ASN A 83 -14.68 -6.56 -4.02
C ASN A 83 -13.43 -5.70 -4.28
N ALA A 84 -12.84 -5.15 -3.22
CA ALA A 84 -11.60 -4.38 -3.31
C ALA A 84 -10.39 -5.22 -3.76
N PHE A 85 -10.46 -6.54 -3.61
CA PHE A 85 -9.43 -7.47 -4.03
C PHE A 85 -9.41 -7.73 -5.55
N LEU A 86 -10.43 -7.30 -6.28
CA LEU A 86 -10.52 -7.43 -7.73
C LEU A 86 -9.91 -6.20 -8.41
N PRO A 87 -8.87 -6.35 -9.25
CA PRO A 87 -8.32 -5.24 -10.03
C PRO A 87 -9.35 -4.62 -10.97
N ASN A 88 -9.32 -3.30 -11.10
CA ASN A 88 -10.13 -2.59 -12.09
C ASN A 88 -9.42 -2.67 -13.46
N LEU A 89 -10.14 -3.14 -14.47
CA LEU A 89 -9.70 -3.08 -15.85
C LEU A 89 -10.31 -1.85 -16.52
N VAL A 90 -9.46 -0.98 -17.00
CA VAL A 90 -9.85 0.25 -17.73
C VAL A 90 -9.19 0.29 -19.10
N GLN A 91 -9.68 1.16 -19.99
CA GLN A 91 -9.12 1.40 -21.30
C GLN A 91 -8.43 2.76 -21.34
N THR A 92 -7.24 2.84 -21.89
CA THR A 92 -6.52 4.09 -22.14
C THR A 92 -7.13 4.84 -23.33
N LEU A 93 -6.74 6.11 -23.52
CA LEU A 93 -7.19 6.90 -24.67
C LEU A 93 -6.77 6.30 -26.01
N GLU A 94 -5.63 5.58 -26.04
CA GLU A 94 -5.15 4.87 -27.22
C GLU A 94 -5.79 3.49 -27.41
N GLY A 95 -6.73 3.10 -26.55
CA GLY A 95 -7.44 1.84 -26.64
C GLY A 95 -6.72 0.63 -26.01
N ASN A 96 -5.61 0.84 -25.30
CA ASN A 96 -4.90 -0.22 -24.61
C ASN A 96 -5.54 -0.56 -23.27
N PRO A 97 -5.52 -1.84 -22.82
CA PRO A 97 -5.99 -2.21 -21.49
C PRO A 97 -5.01 -1.73 -20.41
N ALA A 98 -5.53 -1.32 -19.26
CA ALA A 98 -4.75 -0.99 -18.09
C ALA A 98 -5.44 -1.52 -16.82
N PHE A 99 -4.69 -2.18 -15.94
CA PHE A 99 -5.16 -2.56 -14.62
C PHE A 99 -4.83 -1.49 -13.60
N ILE A 100 -5.83 -1.08 -12.82
CA ILE A 100 -5.66 -0.16 -11.70
C ILE A 100 -6.08 -0.90 -10.43
N HIS A 101 -5.14 -1.08 -9.52
CA HIS A 101 -5.41 -1.82 -8.29
C HIS A 101 -4.53 -1.38 -7.14
N GLY A 102 -5.16 -1.07 -5.99
CA GLY A 102 -4.49 -0.53 -4.83
C GLY A 102 -4.02 0.91 -5.05
N GLY A 103 -3.27 1.43 -4.11
CA GLY A 103 -2.76 2.81 -4.16
C GLY A 103 -1.72 3.08 -3.07
N PRO A 104 -0.82 2.11 -2.76
CA PRO A 104 0.18 2.32 -1.72
C PRO A 104 1.23 3.33 -2.18
N PHE A 105 1.51 4.34 -1.37
CA PHE A 105 2.57 5.31 -1.65
C PHE A 105 3.95 4.72 -1.35
N ALA A 106 4.95 5.02 -2.20
CA ALA A 106 6.31 4.53 -2.03
C ALA A 106 7.01 5.04 -0.76
N ASN A 107 6.62 6.21 -0.26
CA ASN A 107 7.15 6.77 0.99
C ASN A 107 6.59 6.10 2.27
N ILE A 108 5.50 5.35 2.18
CA ILE A 108 4.84 4.69 3.32
C ILE A 108 4.60 3.20 3.13
N ALA A 109 4.67 2.70 1.89
CA ALA A 109 4.53 1.29 1.53
C ALA A 109 5.45 0.97 0.35
N HIS A 110 5.18 -0.08 -0.43
CA HIS A 110 6.02 -0.45 -1.57
C HIS A 110 5.78 0.40 -2.83
N GLY A 111 4.67 1.14 -2.94
CA GLY A 111 4.45 2.14 -3.99
C GLY A 111 4.20 1.58 -5.39
N ASN A 112 3.62 0.39 -5.51
CA ASN A 112 3.42 -0.31 -6.77
C ASN A 112 2.02 -0.90 -6.86
N SER A 113 1.57 -1.24 -8.06
CA SER A 113 0.34 -2.00 -8.29
C SER A 113 0.39 -3.38 -7.61
N SER A 114 -0.75 -4.06 -7.52
CA SER A 114 -0.87 -5.32 -6.82
C SER A 114 -0.23 -6.50 -7.57
N ILE A 115 0.16 -7.51 -6.82
CA ILE A 115 0.65 -8.79 -7.38
C ILE A 115 -0.40 -9.46 -8.26
N ILE A 116 -1.69 -9.36 -7.89
CA ILE A 116 -2.79 -9.93 -8.68
C ILE A 116 -2.95 -9.20 -10.01
N ALA A 117 -2.88 -7.87 -10.03
CA ALA A 117 -2.95 -7.10 -11.27
C ALA A 117 -1.80 -7.49 -12.22
N ASP A 118 -0.58 -7.63 -11.71
CA ASP A 118 0.56 -8.08 -12.51
C ASP A 118 0.35 -9.48 -13.09
N ARG A 119 -0.15 -10.41 -12.27
CA ARG A 119 -0.42 -11.79 -12.75
C ARG A 119 -1.49 -11.84 -13.84
N LEU A 120 -2.56 -11.06 -13.69
CA LEU A 120 -3.60 -10.95 -14.70
C LEU A 120 -3.05 -10.33 -16.00
N ALA A 121 -2.27 -9.26 -15.89
CA ALA A 121 -1.65 -8.60 -17.04
C ALA A 121 -0.67 -9.54 -17.76
N LEU A 122 0.21 -10.21 -17.04
CA LEU A 122 1.18 -11.19 -17.60
C LEU A 122 0.50 -12.42 -18.23
N GLY A 123 -0.70 -12.77 -17.79
CA GLY A 123 -1.51 -13.83 -18.41
C GLY A 123 -2.28 -13.39 -19.66
N ALA A 124 -2.41 -12.09 -19.88
CA ALA A 124 -3.24 -11.52 -20.94
C ALA A 124 -2.46 -10.79 -22.05
N ALA A 125 -1.17 -10.48 -21.84
CA ALA A 125 -0.35 -9.72 -22.78
C ALA A 125 1.08 -10.24 -22.86
N ASP A 126 1.72 -10.08 -24.04
CA ASP A 126 3.11 -10.44 -24.27
C ASP A 126 4.08 -9.47 -23.60
N ILE A 127 3.68 -8.21 -23.46
CA ILE A 127 4.46 -7.16 -22.80
C ILE A 127 3.57 -6.47 -21.75
N VAL A 128 4.08 -6.42 -20.53
CA VAL A 128 3.43 -5.73 -19.42
C VAL A 128 4.33 -4.60 -18.92
N VAL A 129 3.80 -3.39 -18.89
CA VAL A 129 4.49 -2.23 -18.35
C VAL A 129 3.89 -1.88 -16.99
N THR A 130 4.71 -1.81 -15.96
CA THR A 130 4.30 -1.39 -14.62
C THR A 130 5.26 -0.33 -14.10
N GLU A 131 4.83 0.46 -13.14
CA GLU A 131 5.69 1.44 -12.51
C GLU A 131 6.29 0.92 -11.19
N ALA A 132 7.46 1.44 -10.85
CA ALA A 132 7.95 1.50 -9.48
C ALA A 132 7.66 2.89 -8.92
N GLY A 133 7.41 3.02 -7.62
CA GLY A 133 7.19 4.32 -6.99
C GLY A 133 8.35 5.29 -7.25
N PHE A 134 8.09 6.58 -7.11
CA PHE A 134 9.07 7.62 -7.42
C PHE A 134 10.39 7.48 -6.63
N GLY A 135 11.50 7.86 -7.31
CA GLY A 135 12.85 7.72 -6.79
C GLY A 135 13.41 6.30 -6.89
N SER A 136 14.55 6.14 -7.56
CA SER A 136 15.20 4.84 -7.68
C SER A 136 15.76 4.33 -6.35
N ASP A 137 16.11 5.24 -5.47
CA ASP A 137 16.55 5.01 -4.09
C ASP A 137 15.41 4.59 -3.14
N MET A 138 14.16 4.76 -3.53
CA MET A 138 13.00 4.42 -2.73
C MET A 138 12.03 3.48 -3.45
N GLY A 139 11.45 3.91 -4.56
CA GLY A 139 10.42 3.15 -5.28
C GLY A 139 10.96 1.92 -5.99
N ALA A 140 12.05 2.04 -6.73
CA ALA A 140 12.66 0.90 -7.41
C ALA A 140 13.26 -0.11 -6.42
N GLU A 141 13.88 0.37 -5.34
CA GLU A 141 14.39 -0.49 -4.27
C GLU A 141 13.28 -1.30 -3.62
N LYS A 142 12.17 -0.67 -3.26
CA LYS A 142 11.00 -1.36 -2.69
C LYS A 142 10.34 -2.30 -3.67
N PHE A 143 10.31 -1.97 -4.95
CA PHE A 143 9.84 -2.88 -5.98
C PHE A 143 10.64 -4.20 -5.93
N MET A 144 11.96 -4.14 -5.92
CA MET A 144 12.82 -5.32 -5.93
C MET A 144 12.74 -6.08 -4.61
N HIS A 145 12.88 -5.40 -3.48
CA HIS A 145 12.98 -6.04 -2.16
C HIS A 145 11.64 -6.43 -1.55
N ILE A 146 10.54 -5.81 -1.94
CA ILE A 146 9.22 -6.12 -1.39
C ILE A 146 8.35 -6.82 -2.44
N LYS A 147 8.03 -6.14 -3.54
CA LYS A 147 7.06 -6.67 -4.51
C LYS A 147 7.61 -7.88 -5.27
N ALA A 148 8.80 -7.77 -5.85
CA ALA A 148 9.41 -8.87 -6.59
C ALA A 148 9.67 -10.08 -5.69
N ALA A 149 10.17 -9.86 -4.48
CA ALA A 149 10.39 -10.92 -3.50
C ALA A 149 9.09 -11.65 -3.10
N ASN A 150 7.96 -10.92 -2.94
CA ASN A 150 6.67 -11.54 -2.60
C ASN A 150 5.97 -12.20 -3.80
N SER A 151 6.13 -11.66 -5.00
CA SER A 151 5.49 -12.19 -6.22
C SER A 151 6.28 -13.34 -6.86
N GLY A 152 7.58 -13.41 -6.60
CA GLY A 152 8.52 -14.30 -7.31
C GLY A 152 8.75 -13.88 -8.77
N LYS A 153 8.42 -12.62 -9.13
CA LYS A 153 8.57 -12.07 -10.48
C LYS A 153 9.45 -10.84 -10.46
N SER A 154 10.48 -10.82 -11.29
CA SER A 154 11.35 -9.66 -11.51
C SER A 154 11.09 -9.09 -12.90
N PRO A 155 11.34 -7.80 -13.14
CA PRO A 155 11.21 -7.22 -14.47
C PRO A 155 12.34 -7.75 -15.38
N ASP A 156 12.03 -7.99 -16.67
CA ASP A 156 13.01 -8.35 -17.69
C ASP A 156 13.79 -7.12 -18.16
N CYS A 157 13.19 -5.95 -18.04
CA CYS A 157 13.78 -4.67 -18.43
C CYS A 157 13.35 -3.55 -17.50
N VAL A 158 14.23 -2.60 -17.23
CA VAL A 158 13.96 -1.41 -16.42
C VAL A 158 14.19 -0.18 -17.27
N VAL A 159 13.17 0.67 -17.40
CA VAL A 159 13.28 2.00 -18.02
C VAL A 159 13.46 3.05 -16.94
N MET A 160 14.62 3.68 -16.92
CA MET A 160 14.92 4.75 -15.99
C MET A 160 14.64 6.12 -16.64
N ASN A 161 13.65 6.83 -16.12
CA ASN A 161 13.35 8.19 -16.55
C ASN A 161 14.12 9.20 -15.68
N VAL A 162 15.08 9.90 -16.27
CA VAL A 162 15.92 10.87 -15.58
C VAL A 162 15.83 12.24 -16.27
N THR A 163 15.34 13.25 -15.54
CA THR A 163 15.31 14.63 -16.07
C THR A 163 16.59 15.37 -15.76
N ILE A 164 16.96 16.33 -16.62
CA ILE A 164 18.10 17.24 -16.38
C ILE A 164 17.92 18.00 -15.06
N ARG A 165 16.68 18.38 -14.73
CA ARG A 165 16.37 19.05 -13.45
C ARG A 165 16.65 18.14 -12.25
N SER A 166 16.27 16.88 -12.32
CA SER A 166 16.54 15.90 -11.27
C SER A 166 18.05 15.71 -11.08
N MET A 167 18.79 15.54 -12.17
CA MET A 167 20.24 15.42 -12.12
C MET A 167 20.91 16.64 -11.46
N LYS A 168 20.49 17.85 -11.82
CA LYS A 168 21.02 19.09 -11.22
C LYS A 168 20.67 19.21 -9.74
N LEU A 169 19.43 18.82 -9.36
CA LEU A 169 18.97 18.87 -7.97
C LEU A 169 19.80 17.91 -7.09
N HIS A 170 19.86 16.65 -7.48
CA HIS A 170 20.60 15.62 -6.73
C HIS A 170 22.12 15.78 -6.81
N GLY A 171 22.62 16.41 -7.88
CA GLY A 171 24.04 16.79 -8.02
C GLY A 171 24.44 18.05 -7.25
N GLY A 172 23.53 18.64 -6.46
CA GLY A 172 23.84 19.81 -5.61
C GLY A 172 23.90 21.15 -6.34
N ALA A 173 23.48 21.23 -7.62
CA ALA A 173 23.57 22.46 -8.41
C ALA A 173 22.71 23.63 -7.88
N PHE A 174 21.72 23.35 -7.03
CA PHE A 174 20.82 24.37 -6.47
C PHE A 174 21.12 24.73 -4.99
N GLY A 175 22.20 24.19 -4.42
CA GLY A 175 22.51 24.33 -3.00
C GLY A 175 21.49 23.60 -2.10
N ASN A 176 21.88 23.36 -0.85
CA ASN A 176 20.95 22.86 0.17
C ASN A 176 19.95 23.98 0.53
N ARG A 177 18.83 24.04 -0.16
CA ARG A 177 17.64 24.71 0.32
C ARG A 177 16.83 23.68 1.11
N GLY A 178 17.18 23.51 2.39
CA GLY A 178 16.40 22.79 3.36
C GLY A 178 15.06 23.51 3.65
#